data_0b924f8b84dd6564ebd1608a992f851c
#
_entry.id   0b924f8b84dd6564ebd1608a992f851c
#
_cell.length_a   1.000
_cell.length_b   1.000
_cell.length_c   1.000
_cell.angle_alpha   90.00
_cell.angle_beta   90.00
_cell.angle_gamma   90.00
#
_symmetry.space_group_name_H-M   'P 1'
#
loop_
_entity.id
_entity.type
_entity.pdbx_description
1 polymer ?
#
loop_
_entity_poly.entity_id
_entity_poly.type
_entity_poly.pdbx_seq_one_letter_code
_entity_poly.pdbx_strand_id
1 'polypeptide(L)'
;MPLDRQDRIDLKVGALVRHMLAMEGWTHVEKILQLRVKEMEAEVLRPYTVARTSEASLSREDYQEIVSEKKGALMGLRLALDIPRAIVANADDILQRIPSAEQDEAFKE
;
A
#
# COMPACT_ATOMS: atom_id res chain seq x y z
N MET A 1 20.19 19.13 13.43
CA MET A 1 20.19 19.56 12.04
C MET A 1 18.89 20.22 11.70
N PRO A 2 18.95 21.37 11.01
CA PRO A 2 17.70 21.96 10.51
C PRO A 2 17.08 21.04 9.46
N LEU A 3 15.76 21.00 9.46
CA LEU A 3 15.02 20.23 8.47
C LEU A 3 15.11 20.93 7.12
N ASP A 4 15.33 20.15 6.06
CA ASP A 4 15.24 20.67 4.71
C ASP A 4 13.77 20.83 4.28
N ARG A 5 13.57 21.38 3.09
CA ARG A 5 12.22 21.61 2.56
C ARG A 5 11.44 20.31 2.37
N GLN A 6 12.12 19.27 1.88
CA GLN A 6 11.49 17.98 1.64
C GLN A 6 11.05 17.33 2.95
N ASP A 7 11.88 17.39 3.99
CA ASP A 7 11.51 16.85 5.31
C ASP A 7 10.26 17.52 5.86
N ARG A 8 10.14 18.84 5.70
CA ARG A 8 8.95 19.58 6.15
C ARG A 8 7.71 19.16 5.39
N ILE A 9 7.81 18.97 4.07
CA ILE A 9 6.73 18.49 3.24
C ILE A 9 6.33 17.08 3.71
N ASP A 10 7.29 16.20 3.91
CA ASP A 10 7.05 14.82 4.34
C ASP A 10 6.37 14.75 5.70
N LEU A 11 6.74 15.64 6.65
CA LEU A 11 6.08 15.73 7.94
C LEU A 11 4.61 16.15 7.81
N LYS A 12 4.31 17.13 6.99
CA LYS A 12 2.93 17.58 6.75
C LYS A 12 2.09 16.49 6.10
N VAL A 13 2.63 15.89 5.06
CA VAL A 13 1.95 14.80 4.35
C VAL A 13 1.74 13.63 5.29
N GLY A 14 2.74 13.29 6.10
CA GLY A 14 2.63 12.23 7.11
C GLY A 14 1.53 12.48 8.12
N ALA A 15 1.38 13.72 8.60
CA ALA A 15 0.31 14.08 9.53
C ALA A 15 -1.08 13.94 8.88
N LEU A 16 -1.22 14.38 7.64
CA LEU A 16 -2.48 14.26 6.89
C LEU A 16 -2.84 12.79 6.63
N VAL A 17 -1.86 11.99 6.24
CA VAL A 17 -2.07 10.56 5.98
C VAL A 17 -2.40 9.82 7.28
N ARG A 18 -1.73 10.14 8.38
CA ARG A 18 -2.06 9.57 9.69
C ARG A 18 -3.51 9.85 10.07
N HIS A 19 -3.97 11.07 9.83
CA HIS A 19 -5.36 11.44 10.08
C HIS A 19 -6.31 10.63 9.21
N MET A 20 -5.99 10.48 7.92
CA MET A 20 -6.77 9.66 6.99
C MET A 20 -6.85 8.20 7.47
N LEU A 21 -5.73 7.62 7.91
CA LEU A 21 -5.68 6.22 8.38
C LEU A 21 -6.55 5.99 9.62
N ALA A 22 -6.79 7.03 10.42
CA ALA A 22 -7.65 6.97 11.60
C ALA A 22 -9.14 7.11 11.26
N MET A 23 -9.49 7.47 10.05
CA MET A 23 -10.87 7.65 9.63
C MET A 23 -11.59 6.32 9.41
N GLU A 24 -12.85 6.27 9.79
CA GLU A 24 -13.70 5.09 9.60
C GLU A 24 -13.82 4.70 8.13
N GLY A 25 -13.97 5.69 7.25
CA GLY A 25 -14.04 5.43 5.81
C GLY A 25 -12.81 4.70 5.27
N TRP A 26 -11.62 5.08 5.71
CA TRP A 26 -10.39 4.39 5.33
C TRP A 26 -10.38 2.96 5.86
N THR A 27 -10.84 2.74 7.09
CA THR A 27 -10.91 1.39 7.67
C THR A 27 -11.74 0.45 6.79
N HIS A 28 -12.86 0.95 6.26
CA HIS A 28 -13.69 0.18 5.33
C HIS A 28 -13.00 -0.09 4.01
N VAL A 29 -12.35 0.92 3.42
CA VAL A 29 -11.59 0.77 2.18
C VAL A 29 -10.46 -0.24 2.36
N GLU A 30 -9.72 -0.15 3.46
CA GLU A 30 -8.63 -1.07 3.77
C GLU A 30 -9.12 -2.52 3.85
N LYS A 31 -10.27 -2.76 4.49
CA LYS A 31 -10.86 -4.09 4.56
C LYS A 31 -11.22 -4.64 3.18
N ILE A 32 -11.79 -3.81 2.32
CA ILE A 32 -12.13 -4.19 0.96
C ILE A 32 -10.88 -4.55 0.17
N LEU A 33 -9.83 -3.72 0.27
CA LEU A 33 -8.56 -3.98 -0.41
C LEU A 33 -7.89 -5.26 0.10
N GLN A 34 -7.91 -5.50 1.41
CA GLN A 34 -7.34 -6.72 1.99
C GLN A 34 -8.09 -7.96 1.53
N LEU A 35 -9.41 -7.88 1.43
CA LEU A 35 -10.22 -8.99 0.91
C LEU A 35 -9.87 -9.26 -0.56
N ARG A 36 -9.74 -8.20 -1.34
CA ARG A 36 -9.37 -8.33 -2.76
C ARG A 36 -7.97 -8.94 -2.92
N VAL A 37 -7.02 -8.57 -2.06
CA VAL A 37 -5.68 -9.17 -2.03
C VAL A 37 -5.78 -10.68 -1.81
N LYS A 38 -6.57 -11.12 -0.82
CA LYS A 38 -6.76 -12.55 -0.53
C LYS A 38 -7.36 -13.30 -1.70
N GLU A 39 -8.36 -12.71 -2.35
CA GLU A 39 -8.98 -13.31 -3.53
C GLU A 39 -7.99 -13.48 -4.67
N MET A 40 -7.17 -12.46 -4.93
CA MET A 40 -6.16 -12.51 -5.98
C MET A 40 -5.00 -13.45 -5.66
N GLU A 41 -4.59 -13.54 -4.40
CA GLU A 41 -3.60 -14.53 -3.97
C GLU A 41 -4.09 -15.95 -4.26
N ALA A 42 -5.34 -16.24 -3.95
CA ALA A 42 -5.94 -17.54 -4.23
C ALA A 42 -5.97 -17.83 -5.73
N GLU A 43 -6.30 -16.84 -6.55
CA GLU A 43 -6.32 -16.97 -8.01
C GLU A 43 -4.92 -17.22 -8.58
N VAL A 44 -3.89 -16.54 -8.06
CA VAL A 44 -2.50 -16.71 -8.50
C VAL A 44 -1.97 -18.09 -8.16
N LEU A 45 -2.37 -18.63 -6.99
CA LEU A 45 -1.95 -19.95 -6.53
C LEU A 45 -2.74 -21.10 -7.15
N ARG A 46 -3.80 -20.80 -7.90
CA ARG A 46 -4.64 -21.80 -8.52
C ARG A 46 -3.86 -22.58 -9.59
N PRO A 47 -3.76 -23.93 -9.49
CA PRO A 47 -3.02 -24.72 -10.47
C PRO A 47 -3.64 -24.65 -11.87
N TYR A 48 -2.80 -24.75 -12.89
CA TYR A 48 -3.26 -24.77 -14.28
C TYR A 48 -4.31 -25.87 -14.54
N THR A 49 -4.14 -27.04 -13.96
CA THR A 49 -5.08 -28.15 -14.13
C THR A 49 -6.47 -27.80 -13.63
N VAL A 50 -6.59 -27.06 -12.53
CA VAL A 50 -7.87 -26.61 -11.97
C VAL A 50 -8.45 -25.49 -12.84
N ALA A 51 -7.64 -24.54 -13.26
CA ALA A 51 -8.08 -23.45 -14.15
C ALA A 51 -8.58 -23.99 -15.49
N ARG A 52 -7.87 -24.97 -16.06
CA ARG A 52 -8.25 -25.64 -17.30
C ARG A 52 -9.58 -26.37 -17.19
N THR A 53 -9.88 -26.95 -16.03
CA THR A 53 -11.15 -27.63 -15.80
C THR A 53 -12.34 -26.65 -15.88
N SER A 54 -12.13 -25.41 -15.43
CA SER A 54 -13.17 -24.35 -15.47
C SER A 54 -13.30 -23.72 -16.85
N GLU A 55 -12.22 -23.67 -17.63
CA GLU A 55 -12.17 -23.08 -18.96
C GLU A 55 -11.51 -24.06 -19.95
N ALA A 56 -12.34 -24.77 -20.71
CA ALA A 56 -11.86 -25.84 -21.60
C ALA A 56 -10.90 -25.37 -22.69
N SER A 57 -10.93 -24.07 -23.08
CA SER A 57 -10.07 -23.50 -24.13
C SER A 57 -8.78 -22.91 -23.59
N LEU A 58 -8.55 -22.95 -22.28
CA LEU A 58 -7.37 -22.32 -21.66
C LEU A 58 -6.11 -23.10 -21.99
N SER A 59 -5.19 -22.47 -22.72
CA SER A 59 -3.85 -23.02 -22.96
C SER A 59 -2.93 -22.71 -21.80
N ARG A 60 -1.82 -23.44 -21.70
CA ARG A 60 -0.80 -23.18 -20.66
C ARG A 60 -0.18 -21.78 -20.82
N GLU A 61 0.02 -21.35 -22.06
CA GLU A 61 0.55 -20.00 -22.35
C GLU A 61 -0.41 -18.92 -21.91
N ASP A 62 -1.71 -19.07 -22.25
CA ASP A 62 -2.76 -18.13 -21.81
C ASP A 62 -2.87 -18.11 -20.29
N TYR A 63 -2.76 -19.25 -19.63
CA TYR A 63 -2.76 -19.34 -18.17
C TYR A 63 -1.59 -18.57 -17.56
N GLN A 64 -0.37 -18.72 -18.11
CA GLN A 64 0.81 -18.01 -17.62
C GLN A 64 0.66 -16.50 -17.79
N GLU A 65 0.08 -16.05 -18.90
CA GLU A 65 -0.18 -14.65 -19.16
C GLU A 65 -1.20 -14.08 -18.16
N ILE A 66 -2.29 -14.79 -17.92
CA ILE A 66 -3.30 -14.41 -16.94
C ILE A 66 -2.71 -14.31 -15.53
N VAL A 67 -1.91 -15.31 -15.13
CA VAL A 67 -1.24 -15.31 -13.82
C VAL A 67 -0.28 -14.13 -13.70
N SER A 68 0.46 -13.82 -14.76
CA SER A 68 1.39 -12.69 -14.77
C SER A 68 0.66 -11.37 -14.58
N GLU A 69 -0.47 -11.16 -15.25
CA GLU A 69 -1.31 -9.98 -15.09
C GLU A 69 -1.88 -9.88 -13.67
N LYS A 70 -2.36 -10.98 -13.11
CA LYS A 70 -2.89 -11.03 -11.74
C LYS A 70 -1.81 -10.74 -10.70
N LYS A 71 -0.59 -11.23 -10.89
CA LYS A 71 0.55 -10.90 -10.01
C LYS A 71 0.85 -9.41 -10.03
N GLY A 72 0.82 -8.78 -11.20
CA GLY A 72 1.02 -7.34 -11.33
C GLY A 72 -0.06 -6.54 -10.60
N ALA A 73 -1.33 -6.92 -10.77
CA ALA A 73 -2.45 -6.29 -10.10
C ALA A 73 -2.38 -6.49 -8.56
N LEU A 74 -1.99 -7.68 -8.12
CA LEU A 74 -1.80 -7.99 -6.71
C LEU A 74 -0.71 -7.12 -6.09
N MET A 75 0.41 -6.95 -6.79
CA MET A 75 1.49 -6.06 -6.36
C MET A 75 0.98 -4.62 -6.22
N GLY A 76 0.19 -4.13 -7.17
CA GLY A 76 -0.41 -2.81 -7.11
C GLY A 76 -1.33 -2.62 -5.90
N LEU A 77 -2.15 -3.62 -5.59
CA LEU A 77 -3.03 -3.59 -4.42
C LEU A 77 -2.23 -3.56 -3.10
N ARG A 78 -1.17 -4.36 -3.01
CA ARG A 78 -0.30 -4.36 -1.83
C ARG A 78 0.38 -3.01 -1.65
N LEU A 79 0.86 -2.40 -2.73
CA LEU A 79 1.43 -1.06 -2.68
C LEU A 79 0.41 -0.02 -2.21
N ALA A 80 -0.83 -0.10 -2.68
CA ALA A 80 -1.89 0.80 -2.24
C ALA A 80 -2.16 0.70 -0.74
N LEU A 81 -2.01 -0.48 -0.15
CA LEU A 81 -2.13 -0.68 1.29
C LEU A 81 -0.90 -0.19 2.06
N ASP A 82 0.29 -0.39 1.49
CA ASP A 82 1.56 -0.14 2.18
C ASP A 82 2.01 1.33 2.09
N ILE A 83 1.75 2.02 0.99
CA ILE A 83 2.21 3.39 0.75
C ILE A 83 1.77 4.36 1.86
N PRO A 84 0.48 4.41 2.27
CA PRO A 84 0.08 5.32 3.34
C PRO A 84 0.84 5.08 4.65
N ARG A 85 1.06 3.82 5.00
CA ARG A 85 1.79 3.46 6.22
C ARG A 85 3.28 3.80 6.11
N ALA A 86 3.86 3.65 4.92
CA ALA A 86 5.24 4.04 4.66
C ALA A 86 5.43 5.56 4.78
N ILE A 87 4.46 6.33 4.31
CA ILE A 87 4.48 7.80 4.44
C ILE A 87 4.50 8.20 5.92
N VAL A 88 3.63 7.59 6.73
CA VAL A 88 3.58 7.86 8.17
C VAL A 88 4.87 7.43 8.87
N ALA A 89 5.39 6.25 8.53
CA ALA A 89 6.65 5.75 9.10
C ALA A 89 7.82 6.67 8.78
N ASN A 90 7.90 7.19 7.56
CA ASN A 90 8.93 8.14 7.18
C ASN A 90 8.82 9.45 7.97
N ALA A 91 7.61 9.97 8.17
CA ALA A 91 7.38 11.17 8.97
C ALA A 91 7.81 10.95 10.42
N ASP A 92 7.45 9.80 11.00
CA ASP A 92 7.87 9.45 12.37
C ASP A 92 9.39 9.37 12.49
N ASP A 93 10.06 8.82 11.50
CA ASP A 93 11.51 8.72 11.44
C ASP A 93 12.15 10.10 11.41
N ILE A 94 11.60 11.03 10.64
CA ILE A 94 12.06 12.42 10.60
C ILE A 94 11.90 13.08 11.98
N LEU A 95 10.74 12.88 12.62
CA LEU A 95 10.48 13.44 13.95
C LEU A 95 11.49 12.95 15.00
N GLN A 96 11.90 11.70 14.92
CA GLN A 96 12.89 11.13 15.85
C GLN A 96 14.27 11.75 15.69
N ARG A 97 14.58 12.36 14.55
CA ARG A 97 15.87 12.98 14.26
C ARG A 97 15.98 14.42 14.74
N ILE A 98 14.87 15.01 15.24
CA ILE A 98 14.86 16.40 15.68
C ILE A 98 14.53 16.49 17.18
N PRO A 99 15.12 17.47 17.91
CA PRO A 99 14.77 17.72 19.30
C PRO A 99 13.31 18.09 19.47
N SER A 100 12.69 17.72 20.62
CA SER A 100 11.29 17.98 20.92
C SER A 100 10.90 19.45 20.74
N ALA A 101 11.79 20.38 21.11
CA ALA A 101 11.54 21.81 20.97
C ALA A 101 11.41 22.26 19.50
N GLU A 102 12.06 21.57 18.57
CA GLU A 102 12.01 21.87 17.14
C GLU A 102 10.84 21.17 16.44
N GLN A 103 10.31 20.11 17.02
CA GLN A 103 9.17 19.39 16.43
C GLN A 103 7.94 20.25 16.25
N ASP A 104 7.65 21.12 17.22
CA ASP A 104 6.51 22.03 17.14
C ASP A 104 6.68 23.02 15.98
N GLU A 105 7.90 23.50 15.74
CA GLU A 105 8.19 24.40 14.62
C GLU A 105 8.09 23.72 13.27
N ALA A 106 8.40 22.41 13.19
CA ALA A 106 8.33 21.65 11.94
C ALA A 106 6.90 21.59 11.37
N PHE A 107 5.88 21.68 12.21
CA PHE A 107 4.48 21.67 11.80
C PHE A 107 3.89 23.08 11.62
N LYS A 108 4.60 24.11 11.95
CA LYS A 108 4.19 25.50 11.69
C LYS A 108 4.62 25.93 10.30
N GLU A 109 3.82 26.75 9.68
CA GLU A 109 4.19 27.41 8.43
C GLU A 109 4.48 28.83 8.59
#